data_aa3efdc330b1b1f240efcdd8bccae71e
#
_entry.id   aa3efdc330b1b1f240efcdd8bccae71e
#
_cell.length_a   1.000
_cell.length_b   1.000
_cell.length_c   1.000
_cell.angle_alpha   90.00
_cell.angle_beta   90.00
_cell.angle_gamma   90.00
#
_symmetry.space_group_name_H-M   'P 1'
#
loop_
_entity.id
_entity.type
_entity.pdbx_description
1 polymer ?
#
loop_
_entity_poly.entity_id
_entity_poly.type
_entity_poly.pdbx_seq_one_letter_code
_entity_poly.pdbx_strand_id
1 'polypeptide(L)'
;MVDVEFTVERDKLWILQARVGKRTAGAASRIAVELATSNRFDLDKKEAFAKVAASLAAEESSTKLLADKNKPITTGIAASAGVGSGIAVFTSEEAIEATEEGKEVVLVRRETSPADVHGMAVANGILTSLGGLMSHAAVVARDWNLPAVVGAAAMQFTKDGLAFGTVEVQAGDTITINGSTGEVYLGKLLSSVAEDPYLEQLKVWAEEND
;
A
#
# COMPACT_ATOMS: atom_id res chain seq x y z
N MET A 1 17.05 11.00 -3.16
CA MET A 1 16.55 11.22 -1.80
C MET A 1 17.30 10.28 -0.86
N VAL A 2 17.70 10.76 0.30
CA VAL A 2 18.49 10.00 1.29
C VAL A 2 17.74 10.04 2.60
N ASP A 3 17.67 8.89 3.25
CA ASP A 3 17.19 8.73 4.62
C ASP A 3 18.42 8.71 5.54
N VAL A 4 18.46 9.62 6.50
CA VAL A 4 19.64 9.83 7.34
C VAL A 4 19.24 9.66 8.81
N GLU A 5 19.87 8.72 9.47
CA GLU A 5 19.79 8.55 10.92
C GLU A 5 20.92 9.30 11.58
N PHE A 6 20.63 10.11 12.59
CA PHE A 6 21.62 10.90 13.29
C PHE A 6 21.30 11.04 14.77
N THR A 7 22.31 11.40 15.55
CA THR A 7 22.16 11.82 16.94
C THR A 7 22.91 13.11 17.20
N VAL A 8 22.54 13.81 18.26
CA VAL A 8 23.24 15.00 18.74
C VAL A 8 23.74 14.75 20.16
N GLU A 9 25.04 14.84 20.39
CA GLU A 9 25.65 14.73 21.69
C GLU A 9 26.60 15.92 21.90
N ARG A 10 26.42 16.64 23.00
CA ARG A 10 27.24 17.80 23.36
C ARG A 10 27.37 18.82 22.21
N ASP A 11 26.24 19.20 21.66
CA ASP A 11 26.08 20.13 20.52
C ASP A 11 26.79 19.69 19.23
N LYS A 12 27.21 18.43 19.13
CA LYS A 12 27.82 17.84 17.96
C LYS A 12 26.89 16.85 17.28
N LEU A 13 26.67 17.04 15.97
CA LEU A 13 25.91 16.14 15.13
C LEU A 13 26.77 14.93 14.75
N TRP A 14 26.18 13.74 14.92
CA TRP A 14 26.76 12.47 14.49
C TRP A 14 25.82 11.77 13.53
N ILE A 15 26.30 11.51 12.32
CA ILE A 15 25.58 10.69 11.35
C ILE A 15 25.83 9.23 11.68
N LEU A 16 24.76 8.49 11.97
CA LEU A 16 24.82 7.08 12.31
C LEU A 16 24.68 6.21 11.08
N GLN A 17 23.75 6.57 10.19
CA GLN A 17 23.49 5.84 8.96
C GLN A 17 22.96 6.79 7.88
N ALA A 18 23.28 6.50 6.63
CA ALA A 18 22.67 7.12 5.45
C ALA A 18 22.33 6.02 4.44
N ARG A 19 21.08 6.03 3.94
CA ARG A 19 20.60 5.05 2.97
C ARG A 19 19.71 5.72 1.94
N VAL A 20 19.53 5.05 0.78
CA VAL A 20 18.55 5.52 -0.23
C VAL A 20 17.15 5.39 0.36
N GLY A 21 16.41 6.49 0.42
CA GLY A 21 15.04 6.50 0.93
C GLY A 21 14.12 5.69 0.02
N LYS A 22 13.45 4.67 0.60
CA LYS A 22 12.40 3.91 -0.10
C LYS A 22 11.22 4.84 -0.39
N ARG A 23 10.59 4.68 -1.56
CA ARG A 23 9.43 5.46 -1.99
C ARG A 23 8.61 4.67 -3.01
N THR A 24 7.33 4.94 -3.09
CA THR A 24 6.44 4.41 -4.13
C THR A 24 6.75 5.07 -5.47
N ALA A 25 6.35 4.46 -6.60
CA ALA A 25 6.55 5.03 -7.94
C ALA A 25 5.84 6.37 -8.10
N GLY A 26 4.59 6.50 -7.63
CA GLY A 26 3.89 7.79 -7.66
C GLY A 26 4.61 8.89 -6.86
N ALA A 27 5.19 8.55 -5.70
CA ALA A 27 6.02 9.50 -4.96
C ALA A 27 7.32 9.83 -5.72
N ALA A 28 7.92 8.86 -6.41
CA ALA A 28 9.12 9.07 -7.21
C ALA A 28 8.85 9.99 -8.41
N SER A 29 7.75 9.76 -9.14
CA SER A 29 7.30 10.59 -10.27
C SER A 29 7.07 12.03 -9.83
N ARG A 30 6.31 12.22 -8.76
CA ARG A 30 6.04 13.55 -8.20
C ARG A 30 7.33 14.28 -7.80
N ILE A 31 8.19 13.63 -7.03
CA ILE A 31 9.45 14.23 -6.59
C ILE A 31 10.33 14.60 -7.77
N ALA A 32 10.43 13.76 -8.81
CA ALA A 32 11.23 14.03 -9.98
C ALA A 32 10.73 15.29 -10.74
N VAL A 33 9.42 15.41 -10.95
CA VAL A 33 8.82 16.57 -11.60
C VAL A 33 9.00 17.83 -10.74
N GLU A 34 8.71 17.77 -9.44
CA GLU A 34 8.86 18.91 -8.54
C GLU A 34 10.32 19.41 -8.46
N LEU A 35 11.30 18.50 -8.44
CA LEU A 35 12.72 18.87 -8.42
C LEU A 35 13.15 19.48 -9.76
N ALA A 36 12.76 18.91 -10.90
CA ALA A 36 13.12 19.41 -12.23
C ALA A 36 12.45 20.75 -12.57
N THR A 37 11.29 21.04 -11.97
CA THR A 37 10.60 22.34 -12.14
C THR A 37 10.99 23.37 -11.08
N SER A 38 11.74 22.97 -10.06
CA SER A 38 12.17 23.85 -8.99
C SER A 38 13.46 24.59 -9.37
N ASN A 39 13.49 25.92 -9.22
CA ASN A 39 14.71 26.71 -9.39
C ASN A 39 15.79 26.49 -8.31
N ARG A 40 15.57 25.54 -7.40
CA ARG A 40 16.51 25.25 -6.30
C ARG A 40 17.50 24.12 -6.62
N PHE A 41 17.20 23.33 -7.66
CA PHE A 41 17.97 22.15 -8.00
C PHE A 41 18.34 22.21 -9.48
N ASP A 42 19.58 21.88 -9.79
CA ASP A 42 20.08 21.73 -11.15
C ASP A 42 19.79 20.28 -11.62
N LEU A 43 18.53 20.03 -11.91
CA LEU A 43 18.05 18.74 -12.42
C LEU A 43 17.25 19.00 -13.69
N ASP A 44 17.80 18.56 -14.83
CA ASP A 44 17.08 18.69 -16.09
C ASP A 44 15.98 17.64 -16.25
N LYS A 45 15.08 17.86 -17.21
CA LYS A 45 13.91 17.01 -17.47
C LYS A 45 14.29 15.58 -17.86
N LYS A 46 15.37 15.42 -18.66
CA LYS A 46 15.86 14.11 -19.12
C LYS A 46 16.45 13.30 -17.96
N GLU A 47 17.22 13.96 -17.11
CA GLU A 47 17.79 13.36 -15.91
C GLU A 47 16.69 12.98 -14.90
N ALA A 48 15.66 13.83 -14.75
CA ALA A 48 14.49 13.55 -13.92
C ALA A 48 13.78 12.26 -14.36
N PHE A 49 13.53 12.10 -15.66
CA PHE A 49 12.94 10.86 -16.20
C PHE A 49 13.85 9.64 -15.96
N ALA A 50 15.14 9.75 -16.29
CA ALA A 50 16.08 8.65 -16.12
C ALA A 50 16.17 8.14 -14.67
N LYS A 51 16.07 9.04 -13.68
CA LYS A 51 16.09 8.69 -12.25
C LYS A 51 14.87 7.88 -11.78
N VAL A 52 13.75 7.94 -12.49
CA VAL A 52 12.51 7.23 -12.12
C VAL A 52 12.17 6.08 -13.06
N ALA A 53 12.73 6.03 -14.25
CA ALA A 53 12.42 5.03 -15.27
C ALA A 53 12.52 3.59 -14.74
N ALA A 54 13.54 3.27 -13.95
CA ALA A 54 13.71 1.95 -13.35
C ALA A 54 12.63 1.64 -12.29
N SER A 55 12.15 2.65 -11.55
CA SER A 55 11.09 2.50 -10.56
C SER A 55 9.73 2.33 -11.23
N LEU A 56 9.52 3.00 -12.38
CA LEU A 56 8.28 2.91 -13.16
C LEU A 56 8.12 1.54 -13.83
N ALA A 57 9.22 0.95 -14.31
CA ALA A 57 9.20 -0.40 -14.87
C ALA A 57 8.86 -1.49 -13.83
N ALA A 58 9.08 -1.23 -12.54
CA ALA A 58 8.81 -2.15 -11.44
C ALA A 58 7.39 -2.03 -10.85
N GLU A 59 6.68 -0.94 -11.12
CA GLU A 59 5.32 -0.69 -10.63
C GLU A 59 4.36 -0.46 -11.82
N GLU A 60 3.84 -1.54 -12.39
CA GLU A 60 2.65 -1.44 -13.21
C GLU A 60 1.45 -1.13 -12.29
N SER A 61 0.95 0.08 -12.44
CA SER A 61 -0.36 0.60 -12.01
C SER A 61 -0.59 0.85 -10.52
N SER A 62 -0.54 2.11 -10.13
CA SER A 62 -1.32 2.53 -8.97
C SER A 62 -2.82 2.36 -9.31
N THR A 63 -3.48 1.46 -8.61
CA THR A 63 -4.89 1.17 -8.82
C THR A 63 -5.74 2.15 -8.03
N LYS A 64 -6.58 2.93 -8.73
CA LYS A 64 -7.57 3.81 -8.10
C LYS A 64 -8.91 3.10 -8.01
N LEU A 65 -9.49 3.09 -6.83
CA LEU A 65 -10.80 2.52 -6.60
C LEU A 65 -11.90 3.41 -7.18
N LEU A 66 -12.81 2.86 -7.97
CA LEU A 66 -14.02 3.54 -8.43
C LEU A 66 -15.10 3.40 -7.34
N ALA A 67 -14.97 4.18 -6.28
CA ALA A 67 -15.84 4.11 -5.10
C ALA A 67 -17.06 5.03 -5.16
N ASP A 68 -17.37 5.62 -6.31
CA ASP A 68 -18.34 6.72 -6.44
C ASP A 68 -19.76 6.43 -5.91
N LYS A 69 -20.09 5.19 -5.57
CA LYS A 69 -21.42 4.81 -5.05
C LYS A 69 -21.41 3.94 -3.79
N ASN A 70 -20.26 3.43 -3.37
CA ASN A 70 -20.17 2.53 -2.23
C ASN A 70 -19.56 3.26 -1.03
N LYS A 71 -20.25 3.23 0.10
CA LYS A 71 -19.71 3.74 1.36
C LYS A 71 -18.77 2.70 1.96
N PRO A 72 -17.62 3.10 2.53
CA PRO A 72 -16.76 2.19 3.26
C PRO A 72 -17.50 1.62 4.47
N ILE A 73 -17.34 0.33 4.73
CA ILE A 73 -17.90 -0.34 5.91
C ILE A 73 -17.09 -0.02 7.16
N THR A 74 -15.81 0.28 7.00
CA THR A 74 -14.92 0.77 8.06
C THR A 74 -13.73 1.50 7.46
N THR A 75 -12.96 2.16 8.32
CA THR A 75 -11.67 2.77 8.00
C THR A 75 -10.64 2.36 9.03
N GLY A 76 -9.41 2.26 8.59
CA GLY A 76 -8.22 2.05 9.42
C GLY A 76 -7.09 2.96 8.98
N ILE A 77 -5.88 2.63 9.37
CA ILE A 77 -4.66 3.33 8.99
C ILE A 77 -4.19 2.79 7.63
N ALA A 78 -3.99 3.68 6.67
CA ALA A 78 -3.36 3.41 5.38
C ALA A 78 -1.89 2.98 5.61
N ALA A 79 -1.63 1.67 5.59
CA ALA A 79 -0.35 1.11 5.99
C ALA A 79 0.57 0.77 4.82
N SER A 80 0.01 0.28 3.72
CA SER A 80 0.73 0.00 2.47
C SER A 80 -0.19 0.27 1.29
N ALA A 81 0.26 1.10 0.36
CA ALA A 81 -0.54 1.59 -0.76
C ALA A 81 -1.00 0.47 -1.70
N GLY A 82 -2.11 0.72 -2.41
CA GLY A 82 -2.71 -0.19 -3.37
C GLY A 82 -4.14 -0.57 -3.01
N VAL A 83 -4.77 -1.33 -3.90
CA VAL A 83 -6.11 -1.87 -3.72
C VAL A 83 -6.02 -3.39 -3.75
N GLY A 84 -6.49 -4.04 -2.69
CA GLY A 84 -6.60 -5.49 -2.58
C GLY A 84 -8.06 -5.91 -2.50
N SER A 85 -8.49 -6.81 -3.37
CA SER A 85 -9.82 -7.42 -3.33
C SER A 85 -9.69 -8.93 -3.23
N GLY A 86 -10.60 -9.56 -2.53
CA GLY A 86 -10.64 -11.01 -2.40
C GLY A 86 -11.64 -11.44 -1.33
N ILE A 87 -11.79 -12.74 -1.18
CA ILE A 87 -12.60 -13.30 -0.10
C ILE A 87 -11.89 -13.05 1.26
N ALA A 88 -12.69 -12.73 2.26
CA ALA A 88 -12.19 -12.58 3.62
C ALA A 88 -11.83 -13.95 4.20
N VAL A 89 -10.57 -14.12 4.62
CA VAL A 89 -10.06 -15.32 5.29
C VAL A 89 -9.40 -14.91 6.60
N PHE A 90 -9.48 -15.76 7.60
CA PHE A 90 -9.13 -15.40 8.98
C PHE A 90 -7.90 -16.13 9.52
N THR A 91 -7.39 -17.11 8.77
CA THR A 91 -6.15 -17.82 9.10
C THR A 91 -5.22 -17.89 7.89
N SER A 92 -3.94 -18.15 8.16
CA SER A 92 -2.95 -18.33 7.10
C SER A 92 -3.23 -19.58 6.27
N GLU A 93 -3.73 -20.62 6.93
CA GLU A 93 -4.10 -21.89 6.30
C GLU A 93 -5.25 -21.67 5.30
N GLU A 94 -6.33 -20.99 5.72
CA GLU A 94 -7.43 -20.63 4.82
C GLU A 94 -6.97 -19.78 3.62
N ALA A 95 -6.01 -18.86 3.84
CA ALA A 95 -5.46 -18.06 2.76
C ALA A 95 -4.75 -18.91 1.71
N ILE A 96 -3.94 -19.86 2.17
CA ILE A 96 -3.20 -20.78 1.29
C ILE A 96 -4.16 -21.67 0.52
N GLU A 97 -5.09 -22.35 1.22
CA GLU A 97 -6.08 -23.25 0.61
C GLU A 97 -6.93 -22.52 -0.44
N ALA A 98 -7.46 -21.35 -0.12
CA ALA A 98 -8.28 -20.58 -1.06
C ALA A 98 -7.46 -20.12 -2.28
N THR A 99 -6.18 -19.77 -2.10
CA THR A 99 -5.32 -19.37 -3.21
C THR A 99 -4.95 -20.56 -4.10
N GLU A 100 -4.74 -21.76 -3.55
CA GLU A 100 -4.55 -23.01 -4.30
C GLU A 100 -5.79 -23.36 -5.16
N GLU A 101 -6.99 -22.97 -4.71
CA GLU A 101 -8.23 -23.05 -5.48
C GLU A 101 -8.37 -21.93 -6.54
N GLY A 102 -7.41 -21.03 -6.66
CA GLY A 102 -7.41 -19.92 -7.61
C GLY A 102 -8.27 -18.72 -7.16
N LYS A 103 -8.59 -18.60 -5.89
CA LYS A 103 -9.35 -17.47 -5.33
C LYS A 103 -8.41 -16.34 -4.92
N GLU A 104 -8.84 -15.10 -5.16
CA GLU A 104 -8.23 -13.92 -4.57
C GLU A 104 -8.63 -13.83 -3.10
N VAL A 105 -7.68 -13.53 -2.20
CA VAL A 105 -7.93 -13.51 -0.75
C VAL A 105 -7.47 -12.21 -0.11
N VAL A 106 -8.21 -11.74 0.89
CA VAL A 106 -7.78 -10.71 1.83
C VAL A 106 -7.64 -11.36 3.21
N LEU A 107 -6.41 -11.37 3.72
CA LEU A 107 -6.12 -11.93 5.04
C LEU A 107 -6.54 -10.94 6.13
N VAL A 108 -7.48 -11.37 6.98
CA VAL A 108 -8.04 -10.54 8.05
C VAL A 108 -7.63 -11.11 9.40
N ARG A 109 -6.94 -10.30 10.20
CA ARG A 109 -6.45 -10.72 11.51
C ARG A 109 -6.74 -9.66 12.58
N ARG A 110 -6.68 -10.01 13.85
CA ARG A 110 -6.58 -9.00 14.91
C ARG A 110 -5.28 -8.22 14.78
N GLU A 111 -4.21 -8.94 14.70
CA GLU A 111 -2.86 -8.51 14.41
C GLU A 111 -2.14 -9.67 13.72
N THR A 112 -1.10 -9.39 12.97
CA THR A 112 -0.28 -10.44 12.36
C THR A 112 0.98 -10.68 13.19
N SER A 113 1.47 -11.91 13.10
CA SER A 113 2.70 -12.38 13.71
C SER A 113 3.61 -13.02 12.66
N PRO A 114 4.86 -13.37 12.98
CA PRO A 114 5.72 -14.12 12.06
C PRO A 114 5.13 -15.45 11.56
N ALA A 115 4.21 -16.05 12.32
CA ALA A 115 3.51 -17.26 11.90
C ALA A 115 2.54 -17.02 10.72
N ASP A 116 2.07 -15.80 10.55
CA ASP A 116 1.13 -15.43 9.48
C ASP A 116 1.81 -15.13 8.13
N VAL A 117 3.15 -15.12 8.06
CA VAL A 117 3.93 -14.72 6.88
C VAL A 117 3.56 -15.49 5.62
N HIS A 118 3.29 -16.80 5.72
CA HIS A 118 2.92 -17.61 4.57
C HIS A 118 1.54 -17.23 4.00
N GLY A 119 0.55 -16.98 4.87
CA GLY A 119 -0.77 -16.50 4.46
C GLY A 119 -0.71 -15.08 3.91
N MET A 120 0.14 -14.23 4.50
CA MET A 120 0.37 -12.87 3.98
C MET A 120 0.99 -12.87 2.58
N ALA A 121 1.88 -13.82 2.29
CA ALA A 121 2.60 -13.91 1.01
C ALA A 121 1.69 -14.26 -0.17
N VAL A 122 0.58 -14.95 0.07
CA VAL A 122 -0.38 -15.36 -0.97
C VAL A 122 -1.60 -14.43 -1.04
N ALA A 123 -1.75 -13.52 -0.09
CA ALA A 123 -2.90 -12.63 -0.02
C ALA A 123 -2.80 -11.46 -1.01
N ASN A 124 -3.93 -11.00 -1.52
CA ASN A 124 -4.08 -9.77 -2.31
C ASN A 124 -4.17 -8.52 -1.44
N GLY A 125 -4.28 -8.69 -0.12
CA GLY A 125 -4.30 -7.60 0.83
C GLY A 125 -4.39 -8.05 2.27
N ILE A 126 -4.04 -7.15 3.19
CA ILE A 126 -4.04 -7.40 4.64
C ILE A 126 -4.93 -6.38 5.34
N LEU A 127 -5.83 -6.88 6.20
CA LEU A 127 -6.66 -6.07 7.08
C LEU A 127 -6.46 -6.49 8.54
N THR A 128 -6.12 -5.55 9.42
CA THR A 128 -6.04 -5.84 10.85
C THR A 128 -6.86 -4.88 11.70
N SER A 129 -7.45 -5.38 12.82
CA SER A 129 -8.17 -4.54 13.78
C SER A 129 -7.24 -3.78 14.73
N LEU A 130 -6.06 -4.32 14.97
CA LEU A 130 -5.04 -3.72 15.82
C LEU A 130 -3.78 -3.38 14.99
N GLY A 131 -2.92 -2.58 15.59
CA GLY A 131 -1.65 -2.19 14.99
C GLY A 131 -1.64 -0.78 14.44
N GLY A 132 -0.45 -0.29 14.15
CA GLY A 132 -0.17 1.01 13.55
C GLY A 132 0.86 0.87 12.44
N LEU A 133 1.41 1.99 11.97
CA LEU A 133 2.39 2.03 10.87
C LEU A 133 3.69 1.24 11.15
N MET A 134 3.97 0.96 12.41
CA MET A 134 5.14 0.17 12.83
C MET A 134 4.79 -1.27 13.24
N SER A 135 3.53 -1.69 13.07
CA SER A 135 3.12 -3.07 13.34
C SER A 135 3.75 -4.05 12.35
N HIS A 136 3.82 -5.33 12.74
CA HIS A 136 4.34 -6.38 11.88
C HIS A 136 3.63 -6.43 10.52
N ALA A 137 2.28 -6.37 10.52
CA ALA A 137 1.49 -6.31 9.29
C ALA A 137 1.92 -5.15 8.37
N ALA A 138 2.06 -3.95 8.92
CA ALA A 138 2.39 -2.75 8.17
C ALA A 138 3.82 -2.78 7.60
N VAL A 139 4.78 -3.29 8.37
CA VAL A 139 6.19 -3.37 7.94
C VAL A 139 6.34 -4.37 6.80
N VAL A 140 5.83 -5.60 6.99
CA VAL A 140 5.91 -6.66 5.98
C VAL A 140 5.13 -6.28 4.71
N ALA A 141 3.93 -5.71 4.86
CA ALA A 141 3.12 -5.30 3.72
C ALA A 141 3.84 -4.25 2.84
N ARG A 142 4.47 -3.24 3.45
CA ARG A 142 5.27 -2.25 2.70
C ARG A 142 6.50 -2.86 2.02
N ASP A 143 7.15 -3.81 2.66
CA ASP A 143 8.33 -4.45 2.10
C ASP A 143 7.99 -5.28 0.86
N TRP A 144 6.79 -5.83 0.82
CA TRP A 144 6.27 -6.65 -0.28
C TRP A 144 5.38 -5.90 -1.28
N ASN A 145 5.15 -4.61 -1.10
CA ASN A 145 4.17 -3.80 -1.84
C ASN A 145 2.75 -4.40 -1.83
N LEU A 146 2.39 -5.04 -0.74
CA LEU A 146 1.09 -5.67 -0.54
C LEU A 146 0.12 -4.64 0.06
N PRO A 147 -1.06 -4.39 -0.54
CA PRO A 147 -2.03 -3.46 0.03
C PRO A 147 -2.38 -3.82 1.47
N ALA A 148 -2.37 -2.82 2.37
CA ALA A 148 -2.67 -3.08 3.78
C ALA A 148 -3.38 -1.92 4.47
N VAL A 149 -4.41 -2.30 5.23
CA VAL A 149 -5.12 -1.44 6.18
C VAL A 149 -4.96 -2.04 7.57
N VAL A 150 -4.44 -1.27 8.53
CA VAL A 150 -4.22 -1.72 9.90
C VAL A 150 -4.97 -0.85 10.90
N GLY A 151 -5.20 -1.37 12.10
CA GLY A 151 -5.87 -0.62 13.16
C GLY A 151 -7.32 -0.24 12.84
N ALA A 152 -8.05 -1.07 12.10
CA ALA A 152 -9.48 -0.91 11.84
C ALA A 152 -10.29 -1.26 13.10
N ALA A 153 -10.25 -0.38 14.11
CA ALA A 153 -10.73 -0.63 15.46
C ALA A 153 -12.24 -0.93 15.57
N ALA A 154 -13.04 -0.52 14.57
CA ALA A 154 -14.46 -0.84 14.50
C ALA A 154 -14.74 -2.30 14.12
N MET A 155 -13.72 -3.04 13.69
CA MET A 155 -13.82 -4.45 13.32
C MET A 155 -13.95 -5.34 14.56
N GLN A 156 -15.02 -6.10 14.65
CA GLN A 156 -15.27 -7.05 15.70
C GLN A 156 -15.32 -8.46 15.13
N PHE A 157 -14.52 -9.36 15.69
CA PHE A 157 -14.57 -10.78 15.34
C PHE A 157 -15.78 -11.44 15.99
N THR A 158 -16.57 -12.11 15.19
CA THR A 158 -17.71 -12.93 15.62
C THR A 158 -17.34 -14.42 15.55
N LYS A 159 -18.28 -15.31 15.83
CA LYS A 159 -18.05 -16.74 15.70
C LYS A 159 -17.81 -17.17 14.25
N ASP A 160 -18.53 -16.56 13.32
CA ASP A 160 -18.60 -17.00 11.91
C ASP A 160 -18.03 -15.94 10.94
N GLY A 161 -17.41 -14.86 11.44
CA GLY A 161 -16.87 -13.79 10.59
C GLY A 161 -16.53 -12.52 11.34
N LEU A 162 -16.90 -11.39 10.75
CA LEU A 162 -16.66 -10.05 11.26
C LEU A 162 -17.94 -9.23 11.31
N ALA A 163 -18.00 -8.28 12.24
CA ALA A 163 -19.02 -7.26 12.29
C ALA A 163 -18.41 -5.86 12.28
N PHE A 164 -19.01 -4.96 11.50
CA PHE A 164 -18.69 -3.54 11.40
C PHE A 164 -19.97 -2.73 11.69
N GLY A 165 -20.28 -2.55 12.97
CA GLY A 165 -21.57 -1.99 13.38
C GLY A 165 -22.73 -2.92 12.98
N THR A 166 -23.53 -2.52 11.98
CA THR A 166 -24.68 -3.30 11.46
C THR A 166 -24.32 -4.15 10.24
N VAL A 167 -23.11 -4.04 9.70
CA VAL A 167 -22.66 -4.81 8.55
C VAL A 167 -21.91 -6.04 9.04
N GLU A 168 -22.34 -7.21 8.59
CA GLU A 168 -21.65 -8.48 8.82
C GLU A 168 -20.91 -8.93 7.58
N VAL A 169 -19.72 -9.51 7.77
CA VAL A 169 -18.87 -10.12 6.74
C VAL A 169 -18.54 -11.52 7.21
N GLN A 170 -18.98 -12.52 6.47
CA GLN A 170 -18.70 -13.92 6.76
C GLN A 170 -17.42 -14.39 6.08
N ALA A 171 -16.86 -15.51 6.52
CA ALA A 171 -15.77 -16.17 5.83
C ALA A 171 -16.19 -16.49 4.38
N GLY A 172 -15.36 -16.10 3.42
CA GLY A 172 -15.67 -16.26 1.98
C GLY A 172 -16.42 -15.10 1.33
N ASP A 173 -16.95 -14.13 2.11
CA ASP A 173 -17.47 -12.90 1.53
C ASP A 173 -16.35 -12.07 0.93
N THR A 174 -16.61 -11.47 -0.23
CA THR A 174 -15.63 -10.61 -0.87
C THR A 174 -15.56 -9.25 -0.19
N ILE A 175 -14.35 -8.79 0.09
CA ILE A 175 -14.07 -7.44 0.56
C ILE A 175 -13.02 -6.77 -0.32
N THR A 176 -13.03 -5.45 -0.33
CA THR A 176 -11.99 -4.65 -0.99
C THR A 176 -11.38 -3.70 0.03
N ILE A 177 -10.07 -3.65 0.10
CA ILE A 177 -9.33 -2.70 0.93
C ILE A 177 -8.57 -1.70 0.06
N ASN A 178 -8.54 -0.45 0.48
CA ASN A 178 -7.73 0.60 -0.12
C ASN A 178 -6.60 0.98 0.85
N GLY A 179 -5.43 0.42 0.64
CA GLY A 179 -4.26 0.67 1.47
C GLY A 179 -3.68 2.08 1.32
N SER A 180 -4.15 2.86 0.34
CA SER A 180 -3.76 4.27 0.16
C SER A 180 -4.63 5.24 0.98
N THR A 181 -5.90 4.89 1.24
CA THR A 181 -6.85 5.73 1.99
C THR A 181 -7.21 5.16 3.36
N GLY A 182 -6.98 3.86 3.58
CA GLY A 182 -7.38 3.15 4.80
C GLY A 182 -8.84 2.68 4.80
N GLU A 183 -9.54 2.79 3.68
CA GLU A 183 -10.95 2.42 3.55
C GLU A 183 -11.13 0.94 3.24
N VAL A 184 -12.19 0.35 3.78
CA VAL A 184 -12.60 -1.04 3.57
C VAL A 184 -14.02 -1.08 3.06
N TYR A 185 -14.30 -1.89 2.06
CA TYR A 185 -15.57 -2.00 1.39
C TYR A 185 -16.07 -3.44 1.32
N LEU A 186 -17.37 -3.62 1.32
CA LEU A 186 -17.99 -4.91 1.03
C LEU A 186 -18.09 -5.12 -0.48
N GLY A 187 -17.76 -6.32 -0.93
CA GLY A 187 -17.78 -6.70 -2.33
C GLY A 187 -16.51 -6.33 -3.09
N LYS A 188 -16.41 -6.83 -4.33
CA LYS A 188 -15.34 -6.47 -5.27
C LYS A 188 -15.68 -5.15 -5.94
N LEU A 189 -14.88 -4.13 -5.69
CA LEU A 189 -15.04 -2.84 -6.37
C LEU A 189 -14.21 -2.83 -7.65
N LEU A 190 -14.75 -2.17 -8.67
CA LEU A 190 -14.00 -1.91 -9.88
C LEU A 190 -12.86 -0.96 -9.57
N SER A 191 -11.69 -1.31 -10.04
CA SER A 191 -10.50 -0.48 -9.96
C SER A 191 -10.11 -0.03 -11.35
N SER A 192 -9.69 1.21 -11.49
CA SER A 192 -9.05 1.72 -12.71
C SER A 192 -7.59 2.01 -12.41
N VAL A 193 -6.75 1.92 -13.43
CA VAL A 193 -5.39 2.45 -13.35
C VAL A 193 -5.52 3.96 -13.08
N ALA A 194 -4.94 4.44 -11.99
CA ALA A 194 -4.93 5.86 -11.73
C ALA A 194 -3.99 6.51 -12.74
N GLU A 195 -4.50 7.48 -13.51
CA GLU A 195 -3.64 8.38 -14.26
C GLU A 195 -2.81 9.19 -13.27
N ASP A 196 -1.51 8.96 -13.24
CA ASP A 196 -0.57 9.78 -12.48
C ASP A 196 -0.15 10.97 -13.36
N PRO A 197 -0.59 12.20 -13.05
CA PRO A 197 -0.27 13.36 -13.87
C PRO A 197 1.22 13.66 -13.92
N TYR A 198 1.96 13.27 -12.89
CA TYR A 198 3.41 13.41 -12.86
C TYR A 198 4.09 12.39 -13.77
N LEU A 199 3.56 11.18 -13.84
CA LEU A 199 4.04 10.16 -14.77
C LEU A 199 3.80 10.58 -16.23
N GLU A 200 2.61 11.08 -16.54
CA GLU A 200 2.31 11.59 -17.88
C GLU A 200 3.24 12.77 -18.25
N GLN A 201 3.50 13.68 -17.31
CA GLN A 201 4.44 14.76 -17.53
C GLN A 201 5.87 14.26 -17.82
N LEU A 202 6.31 13.22 -17.12
CA LEU A 202 7.63 12.61 -17.33
C LEU A 202 7.73 11.92 -18.69
N LYS A 203 6.67 11.26 -19.17
CA LYS A 203 6.60 10.66 -20.51
C LYS A 203 6.71 11.72 -21.60
N VAL A 204 5.96 12.82 -21.47
CA VAL A 204 6.06 13.96 -22.38
C VAL A 204 7.50 14.50 -22.45
N TRP A 205 8.17 14.63 -21.31
CA TRP A 205 9.56 15.07 -21.27
C TRP A 205 10.54 14.07 -21.89
N ALA A 206 10.25 12.79 -21.85
CA ALA A 206 11.05 11.77 -22.54
C ALA A 206 10.94 11.91 -24.06
N GLU A 207 9.71 12.11 -24.58
CA GLU A 207 9.43 12.26 -26.01
C GLU A 207 9.98 13.58 -26.59
N GLU A 208 9.98 14.66 -25.82
CA GLU A 208 10.56 15.97 -26.26
C GLU A 208 12.08 15.95 -26.42
N ASN A 209 12.77 14.93 -25.88
CA ASN A 209 14.24 14.88 -25.84
C ASN A 209 14.84 13.68 -26.61
N ASP A 210 14.03 12.95 -27.38
CA ASP A 210 14.46 11.99 -28.40
C ASP A 210 14.56 12.67 -29.75
#